data_ce54a7c62ce597ae8811f9197e6e55d9
#
_entry.id   ce54a7c62ce597ae8811f9197e6e55d9
#
_cell.length_a   1.000
_cell.length_b   1.000
_cell.length_c   1.000
_cell.angle_alpha   90.00
_cell.angle_beta   90.00
_cell.angle_gamma   90.00
#
_symmetry.space_group_name_H-M   'P 1'
#
loop_
_entity.id
_entity.type
_entity.pdbx_description
1 polymer ?
#
loop_
_entity_poly.entity_id
_entity_poly.type
_entity_poly.pdbx_seq_one_letter_code
_entity_poly.pdbx_strand_id
1 'polypeptide(L)'
;MPYRCSNCRRTHPAFHLSCPDCGAWNALLSIAEEFGAGDSLPVALPDVEGIPPPRTQTKIDPFDRLLGGGFVPGSSVLLIGTPGAGKSTLVLQLLRNIDAPSLYVTGEESVQQLKLRANRLEINSHKVFLLFETNVRRIIGHIERLHPAILVIDSIQAMYTDLSGAAAGSAPQIRKSVYALRRSAHRKGFILLVVGQVTKQRGAAGPKLLEHAVDVVLYLEEGEGSGNRRILYASKNRFGSTLNRCLLSMTESGLLFSPAAGARGAEIT
;
A
#
# COMPACT_ATOMS: atom_id res chain seq x y z
N MET A 1 1.50 -24.83 -8.23
CA MET A 1 2.72 -24.00 -8.35
C MET A 1 3.72 -24.80 -9.15
N PRO A 2 4.43 -24.22 -10.11
CA PRO A 2 5.45 -24.94 -10.84
C PRO A 2 6.72 -25.12 -9.97
N TYR A 3 7.39 -26.24 -10.20
CA TYR A 3 8.64 -26.62 -9.54
C TYR A 3 9.74 -26.77 -10.58
N ARG A 4 10.97 -26.40 -10.25
CA ARG A 4 12.15 -26.58 -11.10
C ARG A 4 13.11 -27.56 -10.48
N CYS A 5 13.60 -28.48 -11.29
CA CYS A 5 14.62 -29.42 -10.83
C CYS A 5 15.98 -28.72 -10.71
N SER A 6 16.63 -28.78 -9.54
CA SER A 6 17.97 -28.24 -9.31
C SER A 6 19.07 -28.97 -10.12
N ASN A 7 18.81 -30.22 -10.55
CA ASN A 7 19.75 -30.99 -11.31
C ASN A 7 19.64 -30.79 -12.84
N CYS A 8 18.43 -30.97 -13.43
CA CYS A 8 18.24 -30.86 -14.89
C CYS A 8 17.60 -29.55 -15.35
N ARG A 9 17.21 -28.67 -14.42
CA ARG A 9 16.56 -27.34 -14.63
C ARG A 9 15.20 -27.39 -15.33
N ARG A 10 14.61 -28.55 -15.59
CA ARG A 10 13.28 -28.68 -16.16
C ARG A 10 12.20 -28.29 -15.16
N THR A 11 11.10 -27.76 -15.68
CA THR A 11 9.98 -27.24 -14.88
C THR A 11 8.83 -28.25 -14.89
N HIS A 12 8.24 -28.50 -13.72
CA HIS A 12 7.12 -29.42 -13.51
C HIS A 12 5.93 -28.69 -12.89
N PRO A 13 4.70 -29.00 -13.27
CA PRO A 13 3.51 -28.34 -12.73
C PRO A 13 3.18 -28.76 -11.28
N ALA A 14 3.68 -29.91 -10.84
CA ALA A 14 3.45 -30.47 -9.51
C ALA A 14 4.76 -30.88 -8.84
N PHE A 15 4.76 -30.96 -7.49
CA PHE A 15 5.86 -31.49 -6.71
C PHE A 15 5.92 -33.03 -6.84
N HIS A 16 7.12 -33.54 -7.03
CA HIS A 16 7.44 -34.99 -7.00
C HIS A 16 8.67 -35.19 -6.12
N LEU A 17 8.73 -36.30 -5.38
CA LEU A 17 9.89 -36.64 -4.57
C LEU A 17 11.13 -36.93 -5.42
N SER A 18 10.94 -37.38 -6.65
CA SER A 18 12.02 -37.53 -7.67
C SER A 18 11.62 -36.77 -8.92
N CYS A 19 12.58 -36.16 -9.60
CA CYS A 19 12.33 -35.46 -10.86
C CYS A 19 11.90 -36.45 -11.94
N PRO A 20 10.73 -36.26 -12.58
CA PRO A 20 10.27 -37.17 -13.65
C PRO A 20 11.20 -37.25 -14.85
N ASP A 21 12.01 -36.22 -15.11
CA ASP A 21 12.90 -36.17 -16.29
C ASP A 21 14.28 -36.75 -16.05
N CYS A 22 14.86 -36.52 -14.86
CA CYS A 22 16.23 -36.94 -14.60
C CYS A 22 16.43 -37.92 -13.41
N GLY A 23 15.30 -38.28 -12.74
CA GLY A 23 15.33 -39.19 -11.61
C GLY A 23 15.94 -38.63 -10.32
N ALA A 24 16.45 -37.39 -10.32
CA ALA A 24 17.10 -36.82 -9.16
C ALA A 24 16.12 -36.71 -7.99
N TRP A 25 16.48 -37.29 -6.86
CA TRP A 25 15.65 -37.38 -5.66
C TRP A 25 15.72 -36.09 -4.87
N ASN A 26 14.54 -35.62 -4.38
CA ASN A 26 14.37 -34.34 -3.61
C ASN A 26 14.96 -33.09 -4.29
N ALA A 27 14.97 -33.08 -5.64
CA ALA A 27 15.60 -32.04 -6.44
C ALA A 27 14.61 -31.00 -6.99
N LEU A 28 13.30 -31.14 -6.71
CA LEU A 28 12.28 -30.20 -7.17
C LEU A 28 12.10 -29.08 -6.15
N LEU A 29 12.55 -27.88 -6.54
CA LEU A 29 12.38 -26.65 -5.77
C LEU A 29 11.17 -25.88 -6.31
N SER A 30 10.37 -25.34 -5.42
CA SER A 30 9.29 -24.41 -5.82
C SER A 30 9.90 -23.20 -6.52
N ILE A 31 9.42 -22.88 -7.72
CA ILE A 31 9.87 -21.67 -8.43
C ILE A 31 9.55 -20.40 -7.60
N ALA A 32 8.60 -20.47 -6.67
CA ALA A 32 8.36 -19.39 -5.72
C ALA A 32 9.52 -19.18 -4.72
N GLU A 33 10.33 -20.20 -4.46
CA GLU A 33 11.50 -20.11 -3.57
C GLU A 33 12.75 -19.61 -4.29
N GLU A 34 12.88 -19.83 -5.62
CA GLU A 34 13.97 -19.26 -6.43
C GLU A 34 13.94 -17.71 -6.50
N PHE A 35 12.79 -17.09 -6.22
CA PHE A 35 12.67 -15.63 -6.15
C PHE A 35 13.11 -15.02 -4.81
N GLY A 36 13.72 -15.80 -3.93
CA GLY A 36 14.10 -15.39 -2.56
C GLY A 36 15.55 -14.98 -2.37
N ALA A 37 16.45 -15.47 -3.19
CA ALA A 37 17.87 -15.14 -3.12
C ALA A 37 18.23 -14.23 -4.30
N GLY A 38 18.03 -12.92 -4.15
CA GLY A 38 18.81 -11.97 -4.93
C GLY A 38 20.27 -12.12 -4.50
N ASP A 39 21.21 -12.03 -5.45
CA ASP A 39 22.67 -12.05 -5.23
C ASP A 39 23.14 -10.79 -4.46
N SER A 40 22.43 -10.38 -3.41
CA SER A 40 22.86 -9.27 -2.57
C SER A 40 23.90 -9.77 -1.58
N LEU A 41 25.14 -9.44 -1.83
CA LEU A 41 26.23 -9.64 -0.88
C LEU A 41 26.06 -8.69 0.31
N PRO A 42 26.47 -9.11 1.53
CA PRO A 42 26.56 -8.19 2.65
C PRO A 42 27.48 -7.02 2.31
N VAL A 43 27.01 -5.79 2.57
CA VAL A 43 27.80 -4.57 2.37
C VAL A 43 28.01 -3.94 3.75
N ALA A 44 29.24 -3.51 4.04
CA ALA A 44 29.52 -2.80 5.28
C ALA A 44 28.80 -1.46 5.28
N LEU A 45 28.32 -1.01 6.46
CA LEU A 45 27.53 0.22 6.56
C LEU A 45 28.20 1.46 5.94
N PRO A 46 29.54 1.68 6.09
CA PRO A 46 30.21 2.81 5.44
C PRO A 46 30.28 2.69 3.90
N ASP A 47 30.21 1.48 3.37
CA ASP A 47 30.34 1.18 1.93
C ASP A 47 28.97 1.18 1.22
N VAL A 48 27.89 1.43 1.97
CA VAL A 48 26.56 1.62 1.35
C VAL A 48 26.56 2.92 0.59
N GLU A 49 26.80 2.85 -0.71
CA GLU A 49 26.69 3.99 -1.60
C GLU A 49 25.21 4.33 -1.85
N GLY A 50 24.88 5.58 -1.83
CA GLY A 50 23.61 6.06 -2.33
C GLY A 50 23.06 7.25 -1.57
N ILE A 51 22.68 8.26 -2.34
CA ILE A 51 21.78 9.30 -1.91
C ILE A 51 20.38 8.67 -1.88
N PRO A 52 19.64 8.74 -0.76
CA PRO A 52 18.26 8.25 -0.75
C PRO A 52 17.46 8.86 -1.90
N PRO A 53 16.65 8.09 -2.62
CA PRO A 53 15.85 8.64 -3.72
C PRO A 53 14.97 9.77 -3.18
N PRO A 54 14.75 10.84 -3.97
CA PRO A 54 13.96 11.97 -3.54
C PRO A 54 12.53 11.51 -3.20
N ARG A 55 11.97 12.08 -2.14
CA ARG A 55 10.60 11.77 -1.73
C ARG A 55 9.60 12.28 -2.77
N THR A 56 8.54 11.52 -2.98
CA THR A 56 7.42 11.94 -3.83
C THR A 56 6.48 12.82 -3.01
N GLN A 57 6.46 14.10 -3.34
CA GLN A 57 5.60 15.08 -2.68
C GLN A 57 4.20 15.07 -3.28
N THR A 58 3.18 15.19 -2.43
CA THR A 58 1.78 15.35 -2.85
C THR A 58 1.42 16.80 -3.13
N LYS A 59 2.34 17.76 -2.82
CA LYS A 59 2.11 19.21 -2.86
C LYS A 59 0.98 19.67 -1.93
N ILE A 60 0.68 18.86 -0.92
CA ILE A 60 -0.20 19.20 0.20
C ILE A 60 0.70 19.28 1.43
N ASP A 61 1.21 20.48 1.72
CA ASP A 61 2.21 20.70 2.76
C ASP A 61 1.92 20.03 4.11
N PRO A 62 0.70 20.12 4.70
CA PRO A 62 0.44 19.45 5.97
C PRO A 62 0.60 17.93 5.87
N PHE A 63 0.20 17.33 4.76
CA PHE A 63 0.33 15.88 4.53
C PHE A 63 1.80 15.49 4.30
N ASP A 64 2.52 16.24 3.50
CA ASP A 64 3.93 15.95 3.22
C ASP A 64 4.76 16.09 4.51
N ARG A 65 4.48 17.09 5.37
CA ARG A 65 5.09 17.22 6.71
C ARG A 65 4.75 16.04 7.63
N LEU A 66 3.51 15.53 7.58
CA LEU A 66 3.10 14.34 8.33
C LEU A 66 3.96 13.11 7.97
N LEU A 67 4.34 12.98 6.71
CA LEU A 67 5.22 11.91 6.24
C LEU A 67 6.72 12.20 6.43
N GLY A 68 7.09 13.40 6.85
CA GLY A 68 8.48 13.83 6.98
C GLY A 68 9.09 14.31 5.65
N GLY A 69 8.25 14.89 4.77
CA GLY A 69 8.63 15.49 3.48
C GLY A 69 8.09 14.77 2.24
N GLY A 70 7.12 13.89 2.40
CA GLY A 70 6.48 13.14 1.32
C GLY A 70 6.71 11.64 1.37
N PHE A 71 6.18 10.91 0.41
CA PHE A 71 6.32 9.46 0.31
C PHE A 71 7.75 9.03 -0.03
N VAL A 72 8.21 7.96 0.60
CA VAL A 72 9.51 7.33 0.28
C VAL A 72 9.30 6.28 -0.81
N PRO A 73 10.03 6.32 -1.94
CA PRO A 73 9.97 5.30 -2.97
C PRO A 73 10.22 3.89 -2.40
N GLY A 74 9.47 2.91 -2.87
CA GLY A 74 9.54 1.53 -2.38
C GLY A 74 8.88 1.28 -1.02
N SER A 75 8.34 2.33 -0.37
CA SER A 75 7.66 2.21 0.93
C SER A 75 6.23 1.73 0.84
N SER A 76 5.72 1.26 1.97
CA SER A 76 4.33 0.85 2.16
C SER A 76 3.65 1.68 3.24
N VAL A 77 2.51 2.27 2.88
CA VAL A 77 1.68 3.12 3.73
C VAL A 77 0.30 2.50 3.88
N LEU A 78 -0.18 2.37 5.11
CA LEU A 78 -1.51 1.90 5.43
C LEU A 78 -2.35 3.08 5.94
N LEU A 79 -3.44 3.39 5.25
CA LEU A 79 -4.41 4.40 5.65
C LEU A 79 -5.64 3.70 6.27
N ILE A 80 -5.89 3.94 7.53
CA ILE A 80 -6.95 3.33 8.31
C ILE A 80 -7.98 4.39 8.71
N GLY A 81 -9.25 3.99 8.80
CA GLY A 81 -10.33 4.84 9.32
C GLY A 81 -11.67 4.14 9.21
N THR A 82 -12.67 4.66 9.92
CA THR A 82 -14.05 4.17 9.87
C THR A 82 -14.64 4.28 8.45
N PRO A 83 -15.65 3.47 8.10
CA PRO A 83 -16.45 3.70 6.91
C PRO A 83 -16.98 5.14 6.91
N GLY A 84 -16.93 5.83 5.76
CA GLY A 84 -17.36 7.24 5.68
C GLY A 84 -16.35 8.30 6.16
N ALA A 85 -15.22 7.94 6.74
CA ALA A 85 -14.20 8.89 7.19
C ALA A 85 -13.60 9.76 6.06
N GLY A 86 -13.70 9.32 4.80
CA GLY A 86 -13.16 10.06 3.64
C GLY A 86 -11.85 9.50 3.09
N LYS A 87 -11.48 8.27 3.42
CA LYS A 87 -10.21 7.63 2.98
C LYS A 87 -10.01 7.67 1.47
N SER A 88 -10.98 7.16 0.70
CA SER A 88 -10.90 7.13 -0.77
C SER A 88 -10.89 8.55 -1.38
N THR A 89 -11.58 9.50 -0.74
CA THR A 89 -11.54 10.92 -1.11
C THR A 89 -10.15 11.50 -0.90
N LEU A 90 -9.57 11.28 0.28
CA LEU A 90 -8.20 11.71 0.59
C LEU A 90 -7.21 11.15 -0.42
N VAL A 91 -7.26 9.84 -0.68
CA VAL A 91 -6.33 9.18 -1.61
C VAL A 91 -6.41 9.79 -3.01
N LEU A 92 -7.61 10.00 -3.55
CA LEU A 92 -7.77 10.67 -4.85
C LEU A 92 -7.17 12.08 -4.85
N GLN A 93 -7.39 12.87 -3.78
CA GLN A 93 -6.82 14.21 -3.66
C GLN A 93 -5.28 14.18 -3.57
N LEU A 94 -4.69 13.19 -2.88
CA LEU A 94 -3.25 13.02 -2.85
C LEU A 94 -2.68 12.75 -4.25
N LEU A 95 -3.35 11.93 -5.05
CA LEU A 95 -2.92 11.60 -6.42
C LEU A 95 -3.05 12.76 -7.40
N ARG A 96 -3.95 13.74 -7.13
CA ARG A 96 -4.21 14.88 -8.03
C ARG A 96 -2.94 15.61 -8.46
N ASN A 97 -2.03 15.83 -7.52
CA ASN A 97 -0.86 16.69 -7.71
C ASN A 97 0.43 15.91 -8.02
N ILE A 98 0.37 14.58 -8.01
CA ILE A 98 1.54 13.75 -8.27
C ILE A 98 1.77 13.66 -9.77
N ASP A 99 2.94 14.12 -10.20
CA ASP A 99 3.33 14.21 -11.61
C ASP A 99 3.99 12.91 -12.09
N ALA A 100 3.39 11.75 -11.74
CA ALA A 100 3.86 10.44 -12.14
C ALA A 100 2.67 9.47 -12.32
N PRO A 101 2.82 8.41 -13.14
CA PRO A 101 1.78 7.41 -13.31
C PRO A 101 1.39 6.80 -11.95
N SER A 102 0.11 6.80 -11.65
CA SER A 102 -0.46 6.25 -10.43
C SER A 102 -1.55 5.25 -10.78
N LEU A 103 -1.51 4.05 -10.18
CA LEU A 103 -2.52 3.01 -10.40
C LEU A 103 -3.42 2.92 -9.17
N TYR A 104 -4.70 3.27 -9.33
CA TYR A 104 -5.72 3.11 -8.30
C TYR A 104 -6.51 1.84 -8.57
N VAL A 105 -6.34 0.84 -7.70
CA VAL A 105 -7.05 -0.43 -7.77
C VAL A 105 -8.18 -0.41 -6.75
N THR A 106 -9.39 -0.64 -7.24
CA THR A 106 -10.59 -0.80 -6.41
C THR A 106 -11.08 -2.24 -6.46
N GLY A 107 -11.55 -2.75 -5.32
CA GLY A 107 -12.22 -4.04 -5.23
C GLY A 107 -13.68 -3.94 -4.79
N GLU A 108 -14.16 -2.73 -4.47
CA GLU A 108 -15.51 -2.50 -3.93
C GLU A 108 -16.35 -1.59 -4.85
N GLU A 109 -15.76 -0.54 -5.39
CA GLU A 109 -16.44 0.42 -6.25
C GLU A 109 -16.08 0.21 -7.72
N SER A 110 -17.03 0.45 -8.63
CA SER A 110 -16.75 0.43 -10.06
C SER A 110 -15.86 1.62 -10.48
N VAL A 111 -15.17 1.47 -11.61
CA VAL A 111 -14.35 2.53 -12.20
C VAL A 111 -15.21 3.79 -12.48
N GLN A 112 -16.48 3.60 -12.87
CA GLN A 112 -17.42 4.69 -13.12
C GLN A 112 -17.76 5.47 -11.85
N GLN A 113 -17.98 4.77 -10.72
CA GLN A 113 -18.22 5.42 -9.41
C GLN A 113 -17.02 6.23 -8.95
N LEU A 114 -15.81 5.67 -9.11
CA LEU A 114 -14.56 6.40 -8.85
C LEU A 114 -14.42 7.63 -9.76
N LYS A 115 -14.78 7.53 -11.04
CA LYS A 115 -14.75 8.67 -11.98
C LYS A 115 -15.72 9.77 -11.55
N LEU A 116 -16.93 9.42 -11.11
CA LEU A 116 -17.90 10.41 -10.57
C LEU A 116 -17.33 11.13 -9.34
N ARG A 117 -16.67 10.40 -8.43
CA ARG A 117 -15.99 10.99 -7.27
C ARG A 117 -14.83 11.88 -7.70
N ALA A 118 -14.00 11.46 -8.64
CA ALA A 118 -12.91 12.23 -9.18
C ALA A 118 -13.40 13.54 -9.83
N ASN A 119 -14.51 13.49 -10.58
CA ASN A 119 -15.12 14.68 -11.17
C ASN A 119 -15.58 15.68 -10.10
N ARG A 120 -16.23 15.21 -9.02
CA ARG A 120 -16.63 16.06 -7.88
C ARG A 120 -15.44 16.73 -7.20
N LEU A 121 -14.29 16.06 -7.19
CA LEU A 121 -13.03 16.55 -6.63
C LEU A 121 -12.22 17.38 -7.67
N GLU A 122 -12.78 17.64 -8.84
CA GLU A 122 -12.09 18.31 -9.95
C GLU A 122 -10.76 17.67 -10.36
N ILE A 123 -10.70 16.34 -10.27
CA ILE A 123 -9.51 15.57 -10.64
C ILE A 123 -9.68 15.06 -12.07
N ASN A 124 -8.89 15.63 -12.98
CA ASN A 124 -8.84 15.24 -14.38
C ASN A 124 -7.39 15.05 -14.82
N SER A 125 -6.78 13.97 -14.35
CA SER A 125 -5.37 13.65 -14.61
C SER A 125 -5.25 12.41 -15.49
N HIS A 126 -4.55 12.53 -16.61
CA HIS A 126 -4.18 11.39 -17.47
C HIS A 126 -3.12 10.47 -16.84
N LYS A 127 -2.57 10.84 -15.70
CA LYS A 127 -1.58 10.04 -14.94
C LYS A 127 -2.21 9.15 -13.88
N VAL A 128 -3.51 9.29 -13.58
CA VAL A 128 -4.24 8.44 -12.64
C VAL A 128 -5.03 7.38 -13.42
N PHE A 129 -4.56 6.14 -13.34
CA PHE A 129 -5.18 4.97 -13.96
C PHE A 129 -6.07 4.26 -12.95
N LEU A 130 -7.30 3.92 -13.34
CA LEU A 130 -8.27 3.23 -12.50
C LEU A 130 -8.41 1.78 -12.97
N LEU A 131 -8.43 0.85 -12.03
CA LEU A 131 -8.57 -0.59 -12.30
C LEU A 131 -9.52 -1.21 -11.29
N PHE A 132 -10.53 -1.94 -11.76
CA PHE A 132 -11.32 -2.85 -10.93
C PHE A 132 -10.68 -4.24 -10.99
N GLU A 133 -10.04 -4.66 -9.93
CA GLU A 133 -9.41 -5.98 -9.81
C GLU A 133 -9.20 -6.34 -8.32
N THR A 134 -9.38 -7.61 -8.00
CA THR A 134 -9.23 -8.13 -6.65
C THR A 134 -8.12 -9.19 -6.52
N ASN A 135 -7.70 -9.77 -7.64
CA ASN A 135 -6.62 -10.75 -7.67
C ASN A 135 -5.25 -10.08 -7.67
N VAL A 136 -4.50 -10.24 -6.58
CA VAL A 136 -3.16 -9.63 -6.39
C VAL A 136 -2.18 -10.01 -7.51
N ARG A 137 -2.24 -11.24 -8.03
CA ARG A 137 -1.35 -11.68 -9.11
C ARG A 137 -1.60 -10.90 -10.40
N ARG A 138 -2.88 -10.63 -10.73
CA ARG A 138 -3.25 -9.83 -11.90
C ARG A 138 -2.85 -8.36 -11.70
N ILE A 139 -3.05 -7.83 -10.49
CA ILE A 139 -2.58 -6.47 -10.14
C ILE A 139 -1.08 -6.35 -10.39
N ILE A 140 -0.27 -7.32 -9.94
CA ILE A 140 1.18 -7.32 -10.17
C ILE A 140 1.50 -7.33 -11.68
N GLY A 141 0.74 -8.07 -12.50
CA GLY A 141 0.90 -8.04 -13.95
C GLY A 141 0.58 -6.67 -14.58
N HIS A 142 -0.35 -5.90 -14.01
CA HIS A 142 -0.61 -4.51 -14.43
C HIS A 142 0.51 -3.56 -14.01
N ILE A 143 1.08 -3.73 -12.81
CA ILE A 143 2.25 -2.97 -12.36
C ILE A 143 3.43 -3.15 -13.31
N GLU A 144 3.65 -4.37 -13.81
CA GLU A 144 4.74 -4.67 -14.75
C GLU A 144 4.60 -3.98 -16.11
N ARG A 145 3.40 -3.64 -16.52
CA ARG A 145 3.12 -2.95 -17.78
C ARG A 145 3.09 -1.43 -17.63
N LEU A 146 2.52 -0.94 -16.52
CA LEU A 146 2.30 0.49 -16.30
C LEU A 146 3.50 1.18 -15.63
N HIS A 147 4.30 0.44 -14.85
CA HIS A 147 5.40 0.99 -14.03
C HIS A 147 4.95 2.20 -13.19
N PRO A 148 3.89 2.08 -12.38
CA PRO A 148 3.38 3.21 -11.62
C PRO A 148 4.38 3.63 -10.55
N ALA A 149 4.46 4.94 -10.27
CA ALA A 149 5.19 5.45 -9.11
C ALA A 149 4.43 5.20 -7.80
N ILE A 150 3.09 5.15 -7.87
CA ILE A 150 2.21 4.85 -6.73
C ILE A 150 1.17 3.81 -7.14
N LEU A 151 1.02 2.78 -6.31
CA LEU A 151 -0.07 1.82 -6.33
C LEU A 151 -0.99 2.08 -5.15
N VAL A 152 -2.26 2.30 -5.40
CA VAL A 152 -3.32 2.37 -4.39
C VAL A 152 -4.13 1.08 -4.41
N ILE A 153 -4.43 0.53 -3.24
CA ILE A 153 -5.33 -0.61 -3.04
C ILE A 153 -6.50 -0.15 -2.15
N ASP A 154 -7.71 -0.07 -2.69
CA ASP A 154 -8.93 0.38 -1.99
C ASP A 154 -10.11 -0.59 -2.20
N SER A 155 -10.43 -1.44 -1.22
CA SER A 155 -9.73 -1.67 0.03
C SER A 155 -9.00 -3.02 0.03
N ILE A 156 -8.08 -3.19 0.95
CA ILE A 156 -7.32 -4.44 1.09
C ILE A 156 -8.21 -5.62 1.47
N GLN A 157 -9.36 -5.36 2.08
CA GLN A 157 -10.33 -6.36 2.46
C GLN A 157 -10.94 -7.10 1.27
N ALA A 158 -11.03 -6.43 0.11
CA ALA A 158 -11.53 -7.04 -1.12
C ALA A 158 -10.47 -7.87 -1.87
N MET A 159 -9.20 -7.75 -1.50
CA MET A 159 -8.10 -8.40 -2.22
C MET A 159 -7.93 -9.86 -1.82
N TYR A 160 -7.56 -10.68 -2.80
CA TYR A 160 -7.18 -12.07 -2.56
C TYR A 160 -5.95 -12.49 -3.39
N THR A 161 -5.31 -13.55 -2.94
CA THR A 161 -4.21 -14.21 -3.65
C THR A 161 -4.43 -15.71 -3.72
N ASP A 162 -4.17 -16.30 -4.87
CA ASP A 162 -4.26 -17.74 -5.11
C ASP A 162 -3.28 -18.55 -4.25
N LEU A 163 -2.28 -17.88 -3.66
CA LEU A 163 -1.29 -18.46 -2.75
C LEU A 163 -1.87 -18.82 -1.36
N SER A 164 -3.15 -18.53 -1.12
CA SER A 164 -3.81 -18.79 0.15
C SER A 164 -5.08 -19.60 -0.10
N GLY A 165 -5.20 -20.76 0.52
CA GLY A 165 -6.46 -21.51 0.56
C GLY A 165 -7.53 -20.90 1.49
N ALA A 166 -7.25 -19.77 2.14
CA ALA A 166 -8.18 -19.08 3.03
C ALA A 166 -9.20 -18.26 2.23
N ALA A 167 -10.40 -18.06 2.79
CA ALA A 167 -11.45 -17.26 2.17
C ALA A 167 -11.01 -15.80 1.94
N ALA A 168 -11.51 -15.17 0.88
CA ALA A 168 -11.32 -13.75 0.61
C ALA A 168 -11.79 -12.92 1.83
N GLY A 169 -11.11 -11.81 2.13
CA GLY A 169 -11.40 -10.97 3.30
C GLY A 169 -10.95 -11.52 4.65
N SER A 170 -10.51 -12.78 4.72
CA SER A 170 -9.96 -13.34 5.97
C SER A 170 -8.58 -12.76 6.31
N ALA A 171 -8.23 -12.74 7.60
CA ALA A 171 -6.95 -12.21 8.07
C ALA A 171 -5.71 -12.84 7.40
N PRO A 172 -5.63 -14.18 7.19
CA PRO A 172 -4.53 -14.80 6.46
C PRO A 172 -4.45 -14.32 5.01
N GLN A 173 -5.61 -14.15 4.34
CA GLN A 173 -5.69 -13.71 2.94
C GLN A 173 -5.22 -12.26 2.81
N ILE A 174 -5.75 -11.36 3.65
CA ILE A 174 -5.35 -9.95 3.71
C ILE A 174 -3.84 -9.83 3.95
N ARG A 175 -3.30 -10.57 4.93
CA ARG A 175 -1.86 -10.56 5.24
C ARG A 175 -1.02 -10.99 4.06
N LYS A 176 -1.35 -12.12 3.41
CA LYS A 176 -0.61 -12.61 2.24
C LYS A 176 -0.68 -11.62 1.07
N SER A 177 -1.82 -11.00 0.84
CA SER A 177 -2.01 -9.96 -0.19
C SER A 177 -1.09 -8.77 0.05
N VAL A 178 -1.07 -8.22 1.27
CA VAL A 178 -0.18 -7.10 1.63
C VAL A 178 1.29 -7.47 1.48
N TYR A 179 1.70 -8.67 1.94
CA TYR A 179 3.10 -9.11 1.80
C TYR A 179 3.53 -9.23 0.34
N ALA A 180 2.68 -9.78 -0.54
CA ALA A 180 2.99 -9.91 -1.96
C ALA A 180 3.15 -8.54 -2.63
N LEU A 181 2.22 -7.61 -2.37
CA LEU A 181 2.26 -6.25 -2.92
C LEU A 181 3.46 -5.45 -2.38
N ARG A 182 3.73 -5.52 -1.06
CA ARG A 182 4.88 -4.86 -0.43
C ARG A 182 6.21 -5.37 -0.98
N ARG A 183 6.36 -6.69 -1.16
CA ARG A 183 7.55 -7.26 -1.77
C ARG A 183 7.75 -6.74 -3.20
N SER A 184 6.68 -6.60 -3.96
CA SER A 184 6.73 -6.00 -5.30
C SER A 184 7.12 -4.52 -5.23
N ALA A 185 6.55 -3.74 -4.31
CA ALA A 185 6.86 -2.33 -4.11
C ALA A 185 8.34 -2.12 -3.79
N HIS A 186 8.86 -2.87 -2.83
CA HIS A 186 10.27 -2.79 -2.42
C HIS A 186 11.23 -3.11 -3.58
N ARG A 187 10.92 -4.15 -4.39
CA ARG A 187 11.78 -4.55 -5.52
C ARG A 187 11.74 -3.61 -6.71
N LYS A 188 10.57 -2.99 -6.96
CA LYS A 188 10.32 -2.14 -8.14
C LYS A 188 10.39 -0.64 -7.84
N GLY A 189 10.51 -0.27 -6.57
CA GLY A 189 10.65 1.11 -6.13
C GLY A 189 9.36 1.94 -6.12
N PHE A 190 8.17 1.36 -6.39
CA PHE A 190 6.92 2.12 -6.31
C PHE A 190 6.41 2.23 -4.87
N ILE A 191 5.63 3.27 -4.60
CA ILE A 191 4.96 3.49 -3.31
C ILE A 191 3.68 2.65 -3.28
N LEU A 192 3.50 1.86 -2.21
CA LEU A 192 2.29 1.10 -1.97
C LEU A 192 1.42 1.83 -0.93
N LEU A 193 0.28 2.36 -1.34
CA LEU A 193 -0.72 2.96 -0.45
C LEU A 193 -1.92 2.01 -0.31
N VAL A 194 -2.10 1.44 0.88
CA VAL A 194 -3.15 0.48 1.19
C VAL A 194 -4.23 1.17 2.03
N VAL A 195 -5.47 1.09 1.59
CA VAL A 195 -6.63 1.55 2.36
C VAL A 195 -7.22 0.38 3.13
N GLY A 196 -7.42 0.56 4.43
CA GLY A 196 -8.05 -0.41 5.32
C GLY A 196 -9.23 0.19 6.10
N GLN A 197 -10.20 -0.65 6.43
CA GLN A 197 -11.34 -0.27 7.24
C GLN A 197 -11.19 -0.79 8.67
N VAL A 198 -11.52 0.03 9.67
CA VAL A 198 -11.66 -0.43 11.05
C VAL A 198 -13.04 -1.06 11.20
N THR A 199 -13.11 -2.35 11.52
CA THR A 199 -14.35 -2.96 11.96
C THR A 199 -14.58 -2.63 13.43
N LYS A 200 -15.82 -2.34 13.85
CA LYS A 200 -16.20 -2.03 15.24
C LYS A 200 -15.89 -3.18 16.20
N GLN A 201 -15.78 -4.39 15.70
CA GLN A 201 -15.28 -5.53 16.47
C GLN A 201 -13.74 -5.46 16.49
N ARG A 202 -13.19 -5.00 17.61
CA ARG A 202 -11.74 -4.99 17.91
C ARG A 202 -11.14 -6.41 18.04
N GLY A 203 -11.70 -7.39 17.34
CA GLY A 203 -11.25 -8.78 17.31
C GLY A 203 -10.04 -8.97 16.38
N ALA A 204 -9.33 -10.06 16.58
CA ALA A 204 -7.99 -10.42 16.11
C ALA A 204 -7.68 -10.35 14.58
N ALA A 205 -8.61 -9.94 13.73
CA ALA A 205 -8.46 -9.88 12.27
C ALA A 205 -8.45 -8.45 11.69
N GLY A 206 -8.38 -7.43 12.55
CA GLY A 206 -8.45 -6.03 12.16
C GLY A 206 -7.12 -5.43 11.69
N PRO A 207 -7.09 -4.11 11.42
CA PRO A 207 -5.95 -3.36 10.91
C PRO A 207 -4.64 -3.55 11.67
N LYS A 208 -4.68 -3.84 12.99
CA LYS A 208 -3.50 -4.09 13.82
C LYS A 208 -2.57 -5.18 13.25
N LEU A 209 -3.14 -6.19 12.60
CA LEU A 209 -2.34 -7.24 11.94
C LEU A 209 -1.47 -6.69 10.81
N LEU A 210 -1.93 -5.63 10.14
CA LEU A 210 -1.23 -5.01 9.00
C LEU A 210 -0.24 -3.93 9.46
N GLU A 211 -0.40 -3.33 10.64
CA GLU A 211 0.47 -2.27 11.15
C GLU A 211 1.93 -2.72 11.21
N HIS A 212 2.17 -3.99 11.58
CA HIS A 212 3.52 -4.56 11.59
C HIS A 212 4.08 -4.82 10.20
N ALA A 213 3.20 -5.02 9.20
CA ALA A 213 3.57 -5.38 7.85
C ALA A 213 3.95 -4.19 6.96
N VAL A 214 3.68 -2.95 7.39
CA VAL A 214 3.91 -1.73 6.61
C VAL A 214 4.92 -0.80 7.28
N ASP A 215 5.40 0.18 6.54
CA ASP A 215 6.42 1.12 7.03
C ASP A 215 5.80 2.35 7.71
N VAL A 216 4.64 2.80 7.22
CA VAL A 216 3.88 3.92 7.75
C VAL A 216 2.44 3.51 7.99
N VAL A 217 1.86 3.92 9.12
CA VAL A 217 0.44 3.73 9.45
C VAL A 217 -0.18 5.08 9.73
N LEU A 218 -1.18 5.44 8.94
CA LEU A 218 -1.96 6.66 9.05
C LEU A 218 -3.38 6.34 9.52
N TYR A 219 -3.88 7.11 10.45
CA TYR A 219 -5.27 7.08 10.89
C TYR A 219 -6.01 8.32 10.44
N LEU A 220 -7.16 8.13 9.81
CA LEU A 220 -8.12 9.18 9.50
C LEU A 220 -9.37 8.96 10.36
N GLU A 221 -9.54 9.79 11.38
CA GLU A 221 -10.58 9.67 12.38
C GLU A 221 -11.51 10.91 12.38
N GLU A 222 -12.67 10.75 12.97
CA GLU A 222 -13.57 11.86 13.22
C GLU A 222 -13.01 12.73 14.35
N GLY A 223 -12.97 14.04 14.13
CA GLY A 223 -12.58 15.02 15.14
C GLY A 223 -13.74 15.39 16.04
N GLU A 224 -13.41 15.89 17.24
CA GLU A 224 -14.40 16.38 18.20
C GLU A 224 -15.18 17.60 17.63
N GLY A 225 -16.46 17.69 17.95
CA GLY A 225 -17.35 18.81 17.58
C GLY A 225 -18.24 18.48 16.39
N SER A 226 -18.32 19.38 15.39
CA SER A 226 -19.18 19.18 14.20
C SER A 226 -18.73 17.96 13.40
N GLY A 227 -19.67 17.10 12.95
CA GLY A 227 -19.41 15.83 12.26
C GLY A 227 -18.58 15.89 10.96
N ASN A 228 -18.19 17.10 10.52
CA ASN A 228 -17.33 17.30 9.34
C ASN A 228 -15.85 17.38 9.67
N ARG A 229 -15.42 17.47 10.93
CA ARG A 229 -14.01 17.52 11.28
C ARG A 229 -13.38 16.15 11.16
N ARG A 230 -12.14 16.12 10.69
CA ARG A 230 -11.29 14.91 10.62
C ARG A 230 -9.91 15.21 11.16
N ILE A 231 -9.30 14.21 11.74
CA ILE A 231 -7.90 14.23 12.21
C ILE A 231 -7.16 13.13 11.45
N LEU A 232 -6.07 13.51 10.80
CA LEU A 232 -5.14 12.58 10.18
C LEU A 232 -3.83 12.61 10.95
N TYR A 233 -3.36 11.45 11.38
CA TYR A 233 -2.10 11.32 12.12
C TYR A 233 -1.40 10.00 11.80
N ALA A 234 -0.09 9.96 12.06
CA ALA A 234 0.72 8.77 11.94
C ALA A 234 0.85 8.08 13.31
N SER A 235 0.42 6.82 13.43
CA SER A 235 0.71 5.99 14.61
C SER A 235 2.05 5.28 14.49
N LYS A 236 2.56 5.14 13.25
CA LYS A 236 3.86 4.58 12.92
C LYS A 236 4.42 5.29 11.70
N ASN A 237 5.69 5.68 11.76
CA ASN A 237 6.42 6.21 10.62
C ASN A 237 7.90 5.86 10.74
N ARG A 238 8.40 4.95 9.89
CA ARG A 238 9.81 4.56 9.85
C ARG A 238 10.72 5.64 9.26
N PHE A 239 10.14 6.65 8.61
CA PHE A 239 10.86 7.65 7.83
C PHE A 239 10.73 9.06 8.41
N GLY A 240 10.08 9.21 9.57
CA GLY A 240 9.86 10.51 10.19
C GLY A 240 9.15 10.42 11.54
N SER A 241 8.84 11.59 12.10
CA SER A 241 8.16 11.74 13.37
C SER A 241 6.68 11.31 13.29
N THR A 242 6.14 10.80 14.39
CA THR A 242 4.71 10.53 14.58
C THR A 242 3.97 11.62 15.37
N LEU A 243 4.65 12.70 15.72
CA LEU A 243 4.08 13.79 16.53
C LEU A 243 3.16 14.72 15.73
N ASN A 244 3.33 14.77 14.41
CA ASN A 244 2.54 15.65 13.55
C ASN A 244 1.11 15.13 13.38
N ARG A 245 0.16 16.06 13.36
CA ARG A 245 -1.25 15.80 13.07
C ARG A 245 -1.76 16.81 12.05
N CYS A 246 -2.68 16.40 11.20
CA CYS A 246 -3.39 17.27 10.27
C CYS A 246 -4.85 17.35 10.69
N LEU A 247 -5.36 18.55 10.82
CA LEU A 247 -6.80 18.82 10.96
C LEU A 247 -7.38 19.03 9.56
N LEU A 248 -8.50 18.37 9.29
CA LEU A 248 -9.20 18.47 8.02
C LEU A 248 -10.68 18.72 8.26
N SER A 249 -11.31 19.36 7.28
CA SER A 249 -12.76 19.51 7.23
C SER A 249 -13.31 18.79 6.02
N MET A 250 -14.33 17.96 6.22
CA MET A 250 -15.08 17.30 5.14
C MET A 250 -16.02 18.32 4.51
N THR A 251 -15.94 18.50 3.20
CA THR A 251 -16.80 19.38 2.40
C THR A 251 -17.37 18.65 1.19
N GLU A 252 -18.26 19.27 0.45
CA GLU A 252 -18.77 18.72 -0.80
C GLU A 252 -17.67 18.53 -1.85
N SER A 253 -16.67 19.43 -1.87
CA SER A 253 -15.52 19.38 -2.77
C SER A 253 -14.35 18.52 -2.25
N GLY A 254 -14.51 17.83 -1.12
CA GLY A 254 -13.51 16.92 -0.56
C GLY A 254 -13.03 17.30 0.83
N LEU A 255 -11.83 16.85 1.17
CA LEU A 255 -11.17 17.12 2.45
C LEU A 255 -10.27 18.35 2.32
N LEU A 256 -10.54 19.37 3.11
CA LEU A 256 -9.74 20.58 3.20
C LEU A 256 -8.81 20.49 4.40
N PHE A 257 -7.50 20.58 4.16
CA PHE A 257 -6.51 20.67 5.21
C PHE A 257 -6.55 22.05 5.86
N SER A 258 -6.67 22.09 7.18
CA SER A 258 -6.52 23.34 7.91
C SER A 258 -5.08 23.83 7.80
N PRO A 259 -4.83 25.15 7.65
CA PRO A 259 -3.50 25.69 7.76
C PRO A 259 -2.86 25.22 9.06
N ALA A 260 -1.58 24.86 9.05
CA ALA A 260 -0.88 24.50 10.27
C ALA A 260 -0.99 25.66 11.26
N ALA A 261 -1.72 25.46 12.33
CA ALA A 261 -1.63 26.34 13.48
C ALA A 261 -0.14 26.35 13.87
N GLY A 262 0.50 27.49 13.76
CA GLY A 262 1.91 27.64 14.11
C GLY A 262 2.15 26.95 15.45
N ALA A 263 3.23 26.20 15.56
CA ALA A 263 3.64 25.43 16.72
C ALA A 263 3.67 26.32 17.97
N ARG A 264 2.52 26.49 18.62
CA ARG A 264 2.45 26.89 20.02
C ARG A 264 2.17 25.62 20.79
N GLY A 265 3.17 25.19 21.55
CA GLY A 265 3.06 24.08 22.47
C GLY A 265 1.81 24.27 23.33
N ALA A 266 0.88 23.35 23.21
CA ALA A 266 -0.07 23.10 24.27
C ALA A 266 0.71 22.31 25.31
N GLU A 267 1.25 22.97 26.33
CA GLU A 267 1.62 22.38 27.60
C GLU A 267 0.40 21.63 28.12
N ILE A 268 0.56 20.34 28.28
CA ILE A 268 -0.39 19.51 28.98
C ILE A 268 -0.14 19.78 30.47
N THR A 269 -1.08 20.49 31.12
CA THR A 269 -1.25 20.49 32.57
C THR A 269 -2.01 19.25 33.00
#